data_324a5ab7cacf21798b9e942f44c0a146
#
_entry.id   324a5ab7cacf21798b9e942f44c0a146
#
_cell.length_a   1.000
_cell.length_b   1.000
_cell.length_c   1.000
_cell.angle_alpha   90.00
_cell.angle_beta   90.00
_cell.angle_gamma   90.00
#
_symmetry.space_group_name_H-M   'P 1'
#
loop_
_entity.id
_entity.type
_entity.pdbx_description
1 polymer ?
#
loop_
_entity_poly.entity_id
_entity_poly.type
_entity_poly.pdbx_seq_one_letter_code
_entity_poly.pdbx_strand_id
1 'polypeptide(L)'
;MKGLKPNHWEVLRFLARANRFSRSPSGVAIYLGTTKGTVSQGLNALEHKGFVRKETDPADRRNVHLALTDLAVNLLQSDPINAILDSVSDLNTESLHALTGGLQSILINMLDRRGGRAFG
;
A
#
# COMPACT_ATOMS: atom_id res chain seq x y z
N MET A 1 3.50 -7.63 14.55
CA MET A 1 2.81 -8.05 13.64
C MET A 1 1.54 -8.74 13.99
N LYS A 2 1.26 -8.93 15.26
CA LYS A 2 -0.02 -9.50 15.67
C LYS A 2 -1.17 -8.62 15.22
N GLY A 3 -2.13 -9.22 14.51
CA GLY A 3 -3.35 -8.56 14.10
C GLY A 3 -3.28 -7.74 12.83
N LEU A 4 -2.13 -7.70 12.12
CA LEU A 4 -2.03 -7.03 10.84
C LEU A 4 -2.15 -8.04 9.71
N LYS A 5 -3.12 -7.80 8.83
CA LYS A 5 -3.31 -8.56 7.59
C LYS A 5 -2.37 -8.02 6.51
N PRO A 6 -2.08 -8.82 5.45
CA PRO A 6 -1.23 -8.34 4.35
C PRO A 6 -1.70 -7.02 3.75
N ASN A 7 -3.01 -6.82 3.58
CA ASN A 7 -3.54 -5.56 3.04
C ASN A 7 -3.33 -4.38 3.99
N HIS A 8 -3.26 -4.60 5.30
CA HIS A 8 -2.92 -3.55 6.25
C HIS A 8 -1.49 -3.05 6.03
N TRP A 9 -0.55 -3.97 5.82
CA TRP A 9 0.83 -3.62 5.50
C TRP A 9 0.92 -2.81 4.20
N GLU A 10 0.15 -3.19 3.18
CA GLU A 10 0.12 -2.46 1.91
C GLU A 10 -0.36 -1.03 2.09
N VAL A 11 -1.40 -0.82 2.89
CA VAL A 11 -1.89 0.53 3.19
C VAL A 11 -0.82 1.35 3.89
N LEU A 12 -0.18 0.80 4.90
CA LEU A 12 0.87 1.52 5.64
C LEU A 12 2.06 1.86 4.74
N ARG A 13 2.49 0.94 3.89
CA ARG A 13 3.57 1.18 2.92
C ARG A 13 3.20 2.28 1.93
N PHE A 14 1.97 2.25 1.43
CA PHE A 14 1.48 3.28 0.53
C PHE A 14 1.49 4.65 1.20
N LEU A 15 0.95 4.75 2.41
CA LEU A 15 0.89 6.02 3.14
C LEU A 15 2.28 6.58 3.45
N ALA A 16 3.27 5.71 3.66
CA ALA A 16 4.64 6.13 3.91
C ALA A 16 5.28 6.80 2.70
N ARG A 17 4.84 6.46 1.49
CA ARG A 17 5.41 6.96 0.23
C ARG A 17 4.53 7.98 -0.46
N ALA A 18 3.24 8.02 -0.15
CA ALA A 18 2.29 8.87 -0.82
C ALA A 18 2.56 10.34 -0.53
N ASN A 19 2.29 11.18 -1.52
CA ASN A 19 2.33 12.61 -1.30
C ASN A 19 1.07 13.08 -0.55
N ARG A 20 1.06 14.34 -0.17
CA ARG A 20 -0.03 14.95 0.60
C ARG A 20 -1.41 14.74 -0.04
N PHE A 21 -1.48 14.82 -1.37
CA PHE A 21 -2.76 14.73 -2.09
C PHE A 21 -3.27 13.30 -2.21
N SER A 22 -2.37 12.33 -2.17
CA SER A 22 -2.72 10.92 -2.32
C SER A 22 -3.04 10.24 -0.99
N ARG A 23 -2.77 10.89 0.14
CA ARG A 23 -3.02 10.35 1.48
C ARG A 23 -4.49 10.52 1.87
N SER A 24 -5.36 9.85 1.13
CA SER A 24 -6.80 9.89 1.34
C SER A 24 -7.39 8.50 1.16
N PRO A 25 -8.59 8.24 1.68
CA PRO A 25 -9.27 6.96 1.44
C PRO A 25 -9.45 6.68 -0.05
N SER A 26 -9.72 7.70 -0.86
CA SER A 26 -9.83 7.55 -2.31
C SER A 26 -8.49 7.16 -2.94
N GLY A 27 -7.40 7.80 -2.52
CA GLY A 27 -6.06 7.48 -3.01
C GLY A 27 -5.66 6.05 -2.69
N VAL A 28 -5.96 5.58 -1.48
CA VAL A 28 -5.72 4.19 -1.08
C VAL A 28 -6.53 3.22 -1.93
N ALA A 29 -7.81 3.54 -2.16
CA ALA A 29 -8.68 2.68 -2.97
C ALA A 29 -8.17 2.54 -4.40
N ILE A 30 -7.72 3.64 -5.00
CA ILE A 30 -7.14 3.64 -6.35
C ILE A 30 -5.87 2.79 -6.38
N TYR A 31 -4.99 2.98 -5.41
CA TYR A 31 -3.72 2.23 -5.35
C TYR A 31 -3.96 0.73 -5.20
N LEU A 32 -4.87 0.34 -4.31
CA LEU A 32 -5.16 -1.08 -4.06
C LEU A 32 -6.09 -1.69 -5.11
N GLY A 33 -6.71 -0.88 -5.96
CA GLY A 33 -7.67 -1.38 -6.96
C GLY A 33 -8.92 -1.96 -6.32
N THR A 34 -9.42 -1.34 -5.26
CA THR A 34 -10.57 -1.82 -4.50
C THR A 34 -11.59 -0.70 -4.28
N THR A 35 -12.65 -0.98 -3.53
CA THR A 35 -13.71 -0.02 -3.26
C THR A 35 -13.42 0.83 -2.02
N LYS A 36 -14.03 2.01 -1.95
CA LYS A 36 -13.94 2.87 -0.77
C LYS A 36 -14.48 2.19 0.49
N GLY A 37 -15.53 1.37 0.36
CA GLY A 37 -16.10 0.65 1.49
C GLY A 37 -15.10 -0.32 2.11
N THR A 38 -14.41 -1.09 1.28
CA THR A 38 -13.37 -2.02 1.74
C THR A 38 -12.21 -1.26 2.39
N VAL A 39 -11.78 -0.15 1.77
CA VAL A 39 -10.72 0.68 2.32
C VAL A 39 -11.13 1.27 3.67
N SER A 40 -12.36 1.76 3.79
CA SER A 40 -12.85 2.34 5.05
C SER A 40 -12.79 1.35 6.21
N GLN A 41 -13.15 0.09 5.95
CA GLN A 41 -13.05 -0.95 6.97
C GLN A 41 -11.62 -1.17 7.41
N GLY A 42 -10.68 -1.28 6.46
CA GLY A 42 -9.26 -1.44 6.76
C GLY A 42 -8.67 -0.24 7.50
N LEU A 43 -9.03 0.97 7.09
CA LEU A 43 -8.57 2.19 7.74
C LEU A 43 -9.12 2.33 9.15
N ASN A 44 -10.38 1.96 9.38
CA ASN A 44 -10.96 1.96 10.72
C ASN A 44 -10.21 1.00 11.63
N ALA A 45 -9.87 -0.19 11.14
CA ALA A 45 -9.08 -1.15 11.89
C ALA A 45 -7.69 -0.60 12.23
N LEU A 46 -7.02 0.03 11.26
CA LEU A 46 -5.70 0.62 11.48
C LEU A 46 -5.74 1.79 12.44
N GLU A 47 -6.78 2.61 12.35
CA GLU A 47 -6.98 3.72 13.28
C GLU A 47 -7.21 3.21 14.70
N HIS A 48 -8.05 2.19 14.84
CA HIS A 48 -8.33 1.57 16.15
C HIS A 48 -7.06 0.98 16.78
N LYS A 49 -6.19 0.41 15.96
CA LYS A 49 -4.91 -0.14 16.42
C LYS A 49 -3.85 0.92 16.67
N GLY A 50 -4.12 2.17 16.35
CA GLY A 50 -3.20 3.27 16.59
C GLY A 50 -2.13 3.48 15.53
N PHE A 51 -2.29 2.91 14.34
CA PHE A 51 -1.31 3.04 13.26
C PHE A 51 -1.62 4.18 12.29
N VAL A 52 -2.88 4.56 12.15
CA VAL A 52 -3.32 5.60 11.24
C VAL A 52 -4.15 6.62 11.99
N ARG A 53 -3.95 7.89 11.67
CA ARG A 53 -4.75 8.99 12.17
C ARG A 53 -5.50 9.64 11.01
N LYS A 54 -6.78 9.88 11.20
CA LYS A 54 -7.60 10.61 10.22
C LYS A 54 -7.65 12.07 10.62
N GLU A 55 -7.31 12.93 9.68
CA GLU A 55 -7.35 14.38 9.85
C GLU A 55 -8.38 14.94 8.88
N THR A 56 -9.38 15.63 9.43
CA THR A 56 -10.43 16.25 8.62
C THR A 56 -10.11 17.72 8.42
N ASP A 57 -10.25 18.21 7.17
CA ASP A 57 -10.08 19.61 6.87
C ASP A 57 -11.22 20.41 7.54
N PRO A 58 -10.91 21.39 8.39
CA PRO A 58 -11.96 22.22 9.01
C PRO A 58 -12.81 22.97 7.99
N ALA A 59 -12.25 23.32 6.84
CA ALA A 59 -12.94 24.03 5.77
C ALA A 59 -13.82 23.11 4.93
N ASP A 60 -13.49 21.81 4.84
CA ASP A 60 -14.27 20.85 4.08
C ASP A 60 -14.16 19.46 4.73
N ARG A 61 -15.19 19.09 5.47
CA ARG A 61 -15.26 17.83 6.21
C ARG A 61 -15.26 16.59 5.32
N ARG A 62 -15.49 16.75 4.01
CA ARG A 62 -15.40 15.66 3.06
C ARG A 62 -13.97 15.33 2.71
N ASN A 63 -13.06 16.25 3.01
CA ASN A 63 -11.64 16.11 2.74
C ASN A 63 -10.95 15.47 3.95
N VAL A 64 -10.77 14.16 3.88
CA VAL A 64 -10.10 13.39 4.94
C VAL A 64 -8.68 13.09 4.50
N HIS A 65 -7.72 13.49 5.31
CA HIS A 65 -6.31 13.16 5.12
C HIS A 65 -5.91 12.07 6.10
N LEU A 66 -5.03 11.19 5.64
CA LEU A 66 -4.53 10.08 6.44
C LEU A 66 -3.09 10.36 6.82
N ALA A 67 -2.76 10.14 8.08
CA ALA A 67 -1.40 10.30 8.58
C ALA A 67 -0.98 9.02 9.31
N LEU A 68 0.29 8.67 9.15
CA LEU A 68 0.88 7.59 9.94
C LEU A 68 1.22 8.12 11.33
N THR A 69 0.97 7.30 12.34
CA THR A 69 1.41 7.59 13.70
C THR A 69 2.87 7.20 13.88
N ASP A 70 3.49 7.65 14.96
CA ASP A 70 4.86 7.22 15.29
C ASP A 70 4.95 5.71 15.47
N LEU A 71 3.89 5.11 16.02
CA LEU A 71 3.81 3.65 16.15
C LEU A 71 3.89 2.98 14.78
N ALA A 72 3.19 3.50 13.78
CA ALA A 72 3.23 2.96 12.41
C ALA A 72 4.61 3.14 11.78
N VAL A 73 5.22 4.31 11.95
CA VAL A 73 6.56 4.57 11.42
C VAL A 73 7.56 3.58 12.00
N ASN A 74 7.51 3.35 13.31
CA ASN A 74 8.39 2.39 13.97
C ASN A 74 8.13 0.96 13.49
N LEU A 75 6.86 0.60 13.29
CA LEU A 75 6.50 -0.72 12.79
C LEU A 75 7.05 -0.94 11.37
N LEU A 76 6.99 0.07 10.51
CA LEU A 76 7.49 -0.03 9.13
C LEU A 76 9.00 -0.26 9.06
N GLN A 77 9.75 0.15 10.08
CA GLN A 77 11.18 -0.13 10.14
C GLN A 77 11.47 -1.63 10.27
N SER A 78 10.54 -2.39 10.84
CA SER A 78 10.65 -3.84 10.97
C SER A 78 9.85 -4.59 9.90
N ASP A 79 9.42 -3.92 8.84
CA ASP A 79 8.67 -4.52 7.74
C ASP A 79 9.53 -5.60 7.08
N PRO A 80 9.01 -6.84 6.97
CA PRO A 80 9.75 -7.93 6.33
C PRO A 80 10.18 -7.64 4.90
N ILE A 81 9.48 -6.76 4.18
CA ILE A 81 9.84 -6.39 2.82
C ILE A 81 11.21 -5.70 2.75
N ASN A 82 11.66 -5.09 3.84
CA ASN A 82 12.96 -4.39 3.87
C ASN A 82 14.11 -5.35 3.61
N ALA A 83 14.03 -6.57 4.13
CA ALA A 83 15.05 -7.59 3.87
C ALA A 83 15.10 -7.96 2.38
N ILE A 84 13.95 -8.04 1.73
CA ILE A 84 13.86 -8.31 0.30
C ILE A 84 14.44 -7.14 -0.50
N LEU A 85 14.09 -5.91 -0.14
CA LEU A 85 14.58 -4.70 -0.81
C LEU A 85 16.09 -4.57 -0.67
N ASP A 86 16.62 -4.84 0.51
CA ASP A 86 18.07 -4.81 0.75
C ASP A 86 18.79 -5.86 -0.11
N SER A 87 18.21 -7.05 -0.18
CA SER A 87 18.77 -8.12 -1.01
C SER A 87 18.75 -7.77 -2.50
N VAL A 88 17.68 -7.11 -2.96
CA VAL A 88 17.58 -6.65 -4.36
C VAL A 88 18.62 -5.58 -4.66
N SER A 89 18.87 -4.66 -3.72
CA SER A 89 19.85 -3.59 -3.92
C SER A 89 21.28 -4.11 -4.05
N ASP A 90 21.57 -5.32 -3.55
CA ASP A 90 22.87 -5.95 -3.67
C ASP A 90 23.09 -6.65 -5.02
N LEU A 91 22.04 -6.74 -5.86
CA LEU A 91 22.16 -7.37 -7.18
C LEU A 91 22.94 -6.47 -8.14
N ASN A 92 23.74 -7.13 -9.03
CA ASN A 92 24.37 -6.40 -10.12
C ASN A 92 23.32 -5.97 -11.16
N THR A 93 23.73 -5.11 -12.09
CA THR A 93 22.84 -4.55 -13.10
C THR A 93 22.17 -5.62 -13.97
N GLU A 94 22.94 -6.64 -14.36
CA GLU A 94 22.42 -7.73 -15.20
C GLU A 94 21.34 -8.53 -14.48
N SER A 95 21.60 -8.93 -13.23
CA SER A 95 20.62 -9.66 -12.41
C SER A 95 19.38 -8.82 -12.13
N LEU A 96 19.57 -7.52 -11.89
CA LEU A 96 18.46 -6.60 -11.65
C LEU A 96 17.56 -6.47 -12.88
N HIS A 97 18.15 -6.36 -14.07
CA HIS A 97 17.40 -6.32 -15.34
C HIS A 97 16.64 -7.62 -15.56
N ALA A 98 17.24 -8.77 -15.30
CA ALA A 98 16.58 -10.07 -15.44
C ALA A 98 15.40 -10.18 -14.47
N LEU A 99 15.56 -9.77 -13.23
CA LEU A 99 14.48 -9.78 -12.23
C LEU A 99 13.34 -8.85 -12.64
N THR A 100 13.68 -7.63 -13.07
CA THR A 100 12.69 -6.64 -13.51
C THR A 100 11.88 -7.18 -14.70
N GLY A 101 12.57 -7.75 -15.70
CA GLY A 101 11.92 -8.34 -16.87
C GLY A 101 10.99 -9.49 -16.50
N GLY A 102 11.42 -10.35 -15.60
CA GLY A 102 10.60 -11.47 -15.11
C GLY A 102 9.35 -11.00 -14.37
N LEU A 103 9.49 -10.01 -13.50
CA LEU A 103 8.35 -9.43 -12.77
C LEU A 103 7.37 -8.74 -13.71
N GLN A 104 7.86 -8.02 -14.71
CA GLN A 104 7.01 -7.38 -15.72
C GLN A 104 6.21 -8.43 -16.50
N SER A 105 6.85 -9.52 -16.90
CA SER A 105 6.17 -10.62 -17.62
C SER A 105 5.07 -11.25 -16.77
N ILE A 106 5.35 -11.48 -15.48
CA ILE A 106 4.35 -12.01 -14.55
C ILE A 106 3.16 -11.05 -14.43
N LEU A 107 3.44 -9.76 -14.28
CA LEU A 107 2.39 -8.75 -14.14
C LEU A 107 1.50 -8.68 -15.37
N ILE A 108 2.10 -8.67 -16.58
CA ILE A 108 1.37 -8.66 -17.84
C ILE A 108 0.45 -9.88 -17.94
N ASN A 109 0.98 -11.06 -17.64
CA ASN A 109 0.19 -12.30 -17.68
C ASN A 109 -0.97 -12.27 -16.69
N MET A 110 -0.76 -11.71 -15.50
CA MET A 110 -1.82 -11.57 -14.51
C MET A 110 -2.93 -10.62 -14.98
N LEU A 111 -2.55 -9.51 -15.60
CA LEU A 111 -3.50 -8.53 -16.12
C LEU A 111 -4.30 -9.11 -17.28
N ASP A 112 -3.65 -9.84 -18.19
CA ASP A 112 -4.32 -10.50 -19.30
C ASP A 112 -5.34 -11.51 -18.81
N ARG A 113 -5.00 -12.31 -17.82
CA ARG A 113 -5.92 -13.28 -17.22
C ARG A 113 -7.13 -12.60 -16.58
N ARG A 114 -6.92 -11.47 -15.91
CA ARG A 114 -8.02 -10.69 -15.33
C ARG A 114 -8.93 -10.12 -16.42
N GLY A 115 -8.34 -9.59 -17.48
CA GLY A 115 -9.09 -9.07 -18.62
C GLY A 115 -9.93 -10.13 -19.29
N GLY A 116 -9.37 -11.30 -19.51
CA GLY A 116 -10.09 -12.45 -20.06
C GLY A 116 -11.27 -12.89 -19.19
N ARG A 117 -11.11 -12.85 -17.89
CA ARG A 117 -12.19 -13.18 -16.96
C ARG A 117 -13.30 -12.13 -16.94
N ALA A 118 -12.93 -10.84 -17.12
CA ALA A 118 -13.90 -9.75 -17.12
C ALA A 118 -14.83 -9.81 -18.34
N PHE A 119 -14.35 -10.35 -19.45
CA PHE A 119 -15.11 -10.43 -20.70
C PHE A 119 -15.60 -11.86 -21.03
N GLY A 120 -15.18 -12.82 -20.25
CA GLY A 120 -15.61 -14.20 -20.38
C GLY A 120 -16.50 -14.62 -19.27
#